data_1b716e1134650cc289e4137ee7eb3784
#
_entry.id   1b716e1134650cc289e4137ee7eb3784
#
_cell.length_a   1.000
_cell.length_b   1.000
_cell.length_c   1.000
_cell.angle_alpha   90.00
_cell.angle_beta   90.00
_cell.angle_gamma   90.00
#
_symmetry.space_group_name_H-M   'P 1'
#
loop_
_entity.id
_entity.type
_entity.pdbx_description
1 polymer ?
#
loop_
_entity_poly.entity_id
_entity_poly.type
_entity_poly.pdbx_seq_one_letter_code
_entity_poly.pdbx_strand_id
1 'polypeptide(L)'
;LQHISDSVLRRMHRRDSSQSIKKLLKKLRNTTPYITIRTTLMVGFPGETEADFKELLTFIKAVKFDNMGAFTYSAQDGTPAARMVDQVTEEIKENRYHELMAAQAEISEENNRNLIGVDTEVLVEELLDDGCGNLQAKGRASFQAPEVDGNVYIDHPGDLRPGDFVKA
;
A
#
# COMPACT_ATOMS: atom_id res chain seq x y z
N LEU A 1 2.31 -1.57 -9.99
CA LEU A 1 1.30 -2.56 -10.33
C LEU A 1 -0.04 -1.90 -10.53
N GLN A 2 -0.93 -2.58 -11.25
CA GLN A 2 -2.34 -2.13 -11.31
C GLN A 2 -3.26 -3.31 -10.97
N HIS A 3 -2.88 -4.52 -11.36
CA HIS A 3 -3.61 -5.76 -11.12
C HIS A 3 -2.66 -6.96 -11.20
N ILE A 4 -3.14 -8.18 -10.92
CA ILE A 4 -2.37 -9.42 -11.07
C ILE A 4 -2.95 -10.39 -12.08
N SER A 5 -4.27 -10.34 -12.34
CA SER A 5 -4.88 -11.22 -13.33
C SER A 5 -4.41 -10.88 -14.76
N ASP A 6 -3.96 -11.89 -15.49
CA ASP A 6 -3.50 -11.72 -16.88
C ASP A 6 -4.61 -11.25 -17.81
N SER A 7 -5.88 -11.58 -17.52
CA SER A 7 -7.04 -11.12 -18.30
C SER A 7 -7.22 -9.62 -18.16
N VAL A 8 -7.18 -9.12 -16.94
CA VAL A 8 -7.33 -7.69 -16.61
C VAL A 8 -6.14 -6.89 -17.10
N LEU A 9 -4.90 -7.38 -16.88
CA LEU A 9 -3.68 -6.71 -17.35
C LEU A 9 -3.68 -6.52 -18.87
N ARG A 10 -4.09 -7.52 -19.64
CA ARG A 10 -4.24 -7.41 -21.11
C ARG A 10 -5.28 -6.37 -21.51
N ARG A 11 -6.43 -6.31 -20.82
CA ARG A 11 -7.46 -5.30 -21.04
C ARG A 11 -6.97 -3.88 -20.73
N MET A 12 -6.10 -3.74 -19.73
CA MET A 12 -5.41 -2.48 -19.39
C MET A 12 -4.26 -2.14 -20.34
N HIS A 13 -4.04 -2.92 -21.40
CA HIS A 13 -2.88 -2.81 -22.29
C HIS A 13 -1.51 -2.87 -21.58
N ARG A 14 -1.43 -3.60 -20.46
CA ARG A 14 -0.17 -3.86 -19.76
C ARG A 14 0.58 -5.01 -20.42
N ARG A 15 1.90 -4.86 -20.51
CA ARG A 15 2.79 -5.89 -21.07
C ARG A 15 3.23 -6.93 -20.05
N ASP A 16 3.03 -6.64 -18.77
CA ASP A 16 3.37 -7.54 -17.69
C ASP A 16 2.41 -8.72 -17.63
N SER A 17 2.88 -9.84 -17.10
CA SER A 17 2.06 -11.01 -16.77
C SER A 17 2.12 -11.30 -15.27
N SER A 18 1.13 -12.02 -14.77
CA SER A 18 1.10 -12.53 -13.39
C SER A 18 2.43 -13.22 -13.03
N GLN A 19 2.94 -14.06 -13.92
CA GLN A 19 4.20 -14.78 -13.73
C GLN A 19 5.40 -13.84 -13.64
N SER A 20 5.51 -12.85 -14.54
CA SER A 20 6.63 -11.89 -14.54
C SER A 20 6.64 -11.03 -13.29
N ILE A 21 5.46 -10.57 -12.85
CA ILE A 21 5.27 -9.80 -11.62
C ILE A 21 5.70 -10.61 -10.39
N LYS A 22 5.18 -11.83 -10.23
CA LYS A 22 5.54 -12.73 -9.12
C LYS A 22 7.04 -13.03 -9.08
N LYS A 23 7.65 -13.27 -10.26
CA LYS A 23 9.10 -13.49 -10.38
C LYS A 23 9.91 -12.26 -9.97
N LEU A 24 9.50 -11.06 -10.39
CA LEU A 24 10.15 -9.82 -10.02
C LEU A 24 10.11 -9.58 -8.51
N LEU A 25 8.93 -9.71 -7.89
CA LEU A 25 8.76 -9.49 -6.45
C LEU A 25 9.59 -10.49 -5.64
N LYS A 26 9.59 -11.77 -6.03
CA LYS A 26 10.43 -12.79 -5.41
C LYS A 26 11.92 -12.46 -5.54
N LYS A 27 12.35 -11.97 -6.72
CA LYS A 27 13.74 -11.55 -6.93
C LYS A 27 14.10 -10.38 -6.01
N LEU A 28 13.24 -9.35 -5.90
CA LEU A 28 13.46 -8.19 -5.03
C LEU A 28 13.64 -8.61 -3.57
N ARG A 29 12.73 -9.41 -3.03
CA ARG A 29 12.81 -9.88 -1.64
C ARG A 29 14.05 -10.76 -1.38
N ASN A 30 14.47 -11.57 -2.37
CA ASN A 30 15.66 -12.42 -2.22
C ASN A 30 16.97 -11.63 -2.32
N THR A 31 17.00 -10.55 -3.14
CA THR A 31 18.23 -9.75 -3.33
C THR A 31 18.37 -8.70 -2.25
N THR A 32 17.27 -8.15 -1.76
CA THR A 32 17.22 -7.10 -0.75
C THR A 32 16.12 -7.45 0.25
N PRO A 33 16.41 -8.29 1.27
CA PRO A 33 15.39 -8.84 2.18
C PRO A 33 14.53 -7.80 2.90
N TYR A 34 15.11 -6.64 3.21
CA TYR A 34 14.44 -5.55 3.95
C TYR A 34 13.90 -4.44 3.04
N ILE A 35 13.81 -4.70 1.72
CA ILE A 35 13.25 -3.70 0.81
C ILE A 35 11.78 -3.45 1.09
N THR A 36 11.41 -2.19 1.29
CA THR A 36 10.02 -1.77 1.39
C THR A 36 9.40 -1.71 0.00
N ILE A 37 8.35 -2.48 -0.22
CA ILE A 37 7.64 -2.54 -1.50
C ILE A 37 6.31 -1.83 -1.38
N ARG A 38 6.18 -0.73 -2.13
CA ARG A 38 4.93 0.01 -2.27
C ARG A 38 4.27 -0.31 -3.60
N THR A 39 2.94 -0.42 -3.60
CA THR A 39 2.16 -0.56 -4.83
C THR A 39 0.83 0.16 -4.75
N THR A 40 0.23 0.36 -5.92
CA THR A 40 -1.16 0.83 -6.05
C THR A 40 -1.90 -0.11 -6.99
N LEU A 41 -3.09 -0.52 -6.59
CA LEU A 41 -3.95 -1.45 -7.32
C LEU A 41 -5.25 -0.76 -7.72
N MET A 42 -5.84 -1.25 -8.81
CA MET A 42 -7.14 -0.79 -9.30
C MET A 42 -8.11 -1.96 -9.27
N VAL A 43 -9.32 -1.73 -8.77
CA VAL A 43 -10.41 -2.70 -8.80
C VAL A 43 -11.57 -2.20 -9.66
N GLY A 44 -12.36 -3.14 -10.17
CA GLY A 44 -13.54 -2.81 -10.99
C GLY A 44 -13.24 -2.33 -12.40
N PHE A 45 -12.07 -2.68 -12.95
CA PHE A 45 -11.77 -2.41 -14.35
C PHE A 45 -12.76 -3.18 -15.24
N PRO A 46 -13.21 -2.62 -16.40
CA PRO A 46 -14.16 -3.29 -17.27
C PRO A 46 -13.74 -4.73 -17.63
N GLY A 47 -14.64 -5.67 -17.37
CA GLY A 47 -14.42 -7.11 -17.57
C GLY A 47 -13.67 -7.81 -16.46
N GLU A 48 -13.37 -7.16 -15.33
CA GLU A 48 -12.87 -7.81 -14.13
C GLU A 48 -13.95 -8.71 -13.53
N THR A 49 -13.67 -10.00 -13.49
CA THR A 49 -14.57 -11.00 -12.93
C THR A 49 -14.34 -11.19 -11.42
N GLU A 50 -15.24 -11.89 -10.76
CA GLU A 50 -15.07 -12.30 -9.36
C GLU A 50 -13.84 -13.20 -9.17
N ALA A 51 -13.53 -14.04 -10.16
CA ALA A 51 -12.32 -14.88 -10.13
C ALA A 51 -11.04 -14.06 -10.22
N ASP A 52 -11.01 -13.01 -11.06
CA ASP A 52 -9.88 -12.10 -11.18
C ASP A 52 -9.65 -11.33 -9.88
N PHE A 53 -10.71 -10.88 -9.22
CA PHE A 53 -10.64 -10.20 -7.94
C PHE A 53 -10.14 -11.12 -6.82
N LYS A 54 -10.63 -12.36 -6.74
CA LYS A 54 -10.13 -13.37 -5.78
C LYS A 54 -8.65 -13.71 -6.00
N GLU A 55 -8.19 -13.76 -7.26
CA GLU A 55 -6.77 -13.90 -7.57
C GLU A 55 -5.98 -12.73 -7.01
N LEU A 56 -6.49 -11.49 -7.14
CA LEU A 56 -5.85 -10.29 -6.60
C LEU A 56 -5.74 -10.33 -5.08
N LEU A 57 -6.82 -10.68 -4.37
CA LEU A 57 -6.82 -10.84 -2.91
C LEU A 57 -5.82 -11.90 -2.45
N THR A 58 -5.82 -13.06 -3.10
CA THR A 58 -4.88 -14.14 -2.79
C THR A 58 -3.44 -13.68 -2.99
N PHE A 59 -3.20 -12.92 -4.05
CA PHE A 59 -1.89 -12.39 -4.38
C PHE A 59 -1.37 -11.40 -3.32
N ILE A 60 -2.17 -10.43 -2.88
CA ILE A 60 -1.72 -9.46 -1.87
C ILE A 60 -1.44 -10.13 -0.53
N LYS A 61 -2.26 -11.11 -0.12
CA LYS A 61 -2.06 -11.89 1.10
C LYS A 61 -0.77 -12.74 1.06
N ALA A 62 -0.39 -13.20 -0.15
CA ALA A 62 0.86 -13.97 -0.33
C ALA A 62 2.10 -13.08 -0.40
N VAL A 63 2.01 -11.89 -1.00
CA VAL A 63 3.15 -10.96 -1.19
C VAL A 63 3.41 -10.13 0.07
N LYS A 64 2.34 -9.78 0.80
CA LYS A 64 2.38 -8.90 1.99
C LYS A 64 3.13 -7.61 1.69
N PHE A 65 2.54 -6.77 0.84
CA PHE A 65 3.12 -5.46 0.55
C PHE A 65 3.27 -4.64 1.83
N ASP A 66 4.39 -3.93 1.94
CA ASP A 66 4.63 -3.06 3.10
C ASP A 66 3.64 -1.89 3.09
N ASN A 67 3.42 -1.32 1.90
CA ASN A 67 2.43 -0.26 1.68
C ASN A 67 1.65 -0.55 0.39
N MET A 68 0.32 -0.46 0.47
CA MET A 68 -0.55 -0.62 -0.69
C MET A 68 -1.72 0.35 -0.61
N GLY A 69 -1.91 1.10 -1.68
CA GLY A 69 -3.13 1.84 -1.93
C GLY A 69 -4.00 1.14 -2.97
N ALA A 70 -5.29 1.39 -2.94
CA ALA A 70 -6.20 0.95 -3.97
C ALA A 70 -7.11 2.09 -4.42
N PHE A 71 -7.68 1.97 -5.61
CA PHE A 71 -8.73 2.85 -6.10
C PHE A 71 -9.67 2.08 -7.03
N THR A 72 -10.91 2.53 -7.11
CA THR A 72 -11.91 2.02 -8.04
C THR A 72 -11.67 2.58 -9.44
N TYR A 73 -11.92 1.77 -10.46
CA TYR A 73 -11.90 2.28 -11.83
C TYR A 73 -12.99 3.34 -12.03
N SER A 74 -12.60 4.48 -12.57
CA SER A 74 -13.49 5.55 -13.00
C SER A 74 -13.40 5.74 -14.51
N ALA A 75 -14.53 5.68 -15.20
CA ALA A 75 -14.60 5.86 -16.65
C ALA A 75 -14.28 7.32 -17.00
N GLN A 76 -13.27 7.51 -17.86
CA GLN A 76 -12.90 8.84 -18.37
C GLN A 76 -13.29 8.94 -19.83
N ASP A 77 -14.01 9.98 -20.19
CA ASP A 77 -14.47 10.22 -21.56
C ASP A 77 -13.30 10.19 -22.56
N GLY A 78 -13.55 9.59 -23.71
CA GLY A 78 -12.57 9.45 -24.77
C GLY A 78 -11.60 8.27 -24.61
N THR A 79 -11.57 7.60 -23.47
CA THR A 79 -10.69 6.43 -23.27
C THR A 79 -11.28 5.15 -23.87
N PRO A 80 -10.43 4.21 -24.34
CA PRO A 80 -10.91 2.89 -24.77
C PRO A 80 -11.67 2.14 -23.68
N ALA A 81 -11.23 2.22 -22.43
CA ALA A 81 -11.85 1.53 -21.31
C ALA A 81 -13.28 2.01 -21.01
N ALA A 82 -13.57 3.31 -21.21
CA ALA A 82 -14.93 3.84 -21.04
C ALA A 82 -15.93 3.28 -22.07
N ARG A 83 -15.44 2.77 -23.21
CA ARG A 83 -16.28 2.20 -24.30
C ARG A 83 -16.45 0.68 -24.18
N MET A 84 -15.81 0.04 -23.25
CA MET A 84 -15.97 -1.39 -23.00
C MET A 84 -17.38 -1.67 -22.48
N VAL A 85 -18.03 -2.74 -22.99
CA VAL A 85 -19.44 -3.06 -22.67
C VAL A 85 -19.63 -3.71 -21.31
N ASP A 86 -18.60 -4.37 -20.80
CA ASP A 86 -18.62 -5.14 -19.56
C ASP A 86 -18.14 -4.30 -18.36
N GLN A 87 -18.75 -3.12 -18.20
CA GLN A 87 -18.51 -2.23 -17.05
C GLN A 87 -18.94 -2.91 -15.75
N VAL A 88 -18.11 -2.78 -14.72
CA VAL A 88 -18.42 -3.24 -13.35
C VAL A 88 -19.28 -2.17 -12.66
N THR A 89 -20.33 -2.59 -11.95
CA THR A 89 -21.19 -1.64 -11.21
C THR A 89 -20.44 -0.96 -10.06
N GLU A 90 -20.87 0.25 -9.71
CA GLU A 90 -20.24 1.00 -8.61
C GLU A 90 -20.29 0.22 -7.28
N GLU A 91 -21.42 -0.42 -6.99
CA GLU A 91 -21.58 -1.26 -5.80
C GLU A 91 -20.51 -2.37 -5.72
N ILE A 92 -20.26 -3.08 -6.83
CA ILE A 92 -19.23 -4.12 -6.88
C ILE A 92 -17.83 -3.53 -6.73
N LYS A 93 -17.56 -2.37 -7.34
CA LYS A 93 -16.27 -1.68 -7.20
C LYS A 93 -16.00 -1.30 -5.75
N GLU A 94 -16.97 -0.68 -5.09
CA GLU A 94 -16.86 -0.26 -3.69
C GLU A 94 -16.66 -1.47 -2.76
N ASN A 95 -17.43 -2.54 -2.95
CA ASN A 95 -17.26 -3.76 -2.17
C ASN A 95 -15.86 -4.35 -2.34
N ARG A 96 -15.35 -4.45 -3.56
CA ARG A 96 -14.00 -4.93 -3.85
C ARG A 96 -12.92 -4.02 -3.25
N TYR A 97 -13.11 -2.71 -3.34
CA TYR A 97 -12.20 -1.74 -2.73
C TYR A 97 -12.11 -1.94 -1.22
N HIS A 98 -13.25 -2.01 -0.53
CA HIS A 98 -13.28 -2.19 0.91
C HIS A 98 -12.68 -3.53 1.34
N GLU A 99 -12.98 -4.62 0.64
CA GLU A 99 -12.41 -5.93 0.92
C GLU A 99 -10.88 -5.96 0.71
N LEU A 100 -10.39 -5.33 -0.37
CA LEU A 100 -8.97 -5.23 -0.65
C LEU A 100 -8.24 -4.40 0.41
N MET A 101 -8.82 -3.27 0.82
CA MET A 101 -8.23 -2.40 1.84
C MET A 101 -8.27 -3.02 3.24
N ALA A 102 -9.33 -3.76 3.57
CA ALA A 102 -9.40 -4.53 4.82
C ALA A 102 -8.28 -5.58 4.89
N ALA A 103 -8.09 -6.33 3.80
CA ALA A 103 -6.99 -7.31 3.73
C ALA A 103 -5.60 -6.65 3.86
N GLN A 104 -5.41 -5.45 3.29
CA GLN A 104 -4.15 -4.72 3.46
C GLN A 104 -4.00 -4.18 4.89
N ALA A 105 -5.06 -3.78 5.56
CA ALA A 105 -4.98 -3.33 6.95
C ALA A 105 -4.49 -4.46 7.88
N GLU A 106 -4.99 -5.69 7.69
CA GLU A 106 -4.50 -6.87 8.41
C GLU A 106 -3.01 -7.14 8.14
N ILE A 107 -2.58 -7.02 6.87
CA ILE A 107 -1.18 -7.19 6.48
C ILE A 107 -0.30 -6.10 7.13
N SER A 108 -0.76 -4.85 7.12
CA SER A 108 -0.03 -3.72 7.72
C SER A 108 0.12 -3.90 9.22
N GLU A 109 -0.93 -4.37 9.90
CA GLU A 109 -0.86 -4.69 11.34
C GLU A 109 0.16 -5.79 11.63
N GLU A 110 0.17 -6.86 10.83
CA GLU A 110 1.16 -7.94 10.96
C GLU A 110 2.59 -7.42 10.71
N ASN A 111 2.80 -6.61 9.66
CA ASN A 111 4.10 -6.03 9.36
C ASN A 111 4.57 -5.11 10.48
N ASN A 112 3.69 -4.27 11.04
CA ASN A 112 4.03 -3.39 12.15
C ASN A 112 4.36 -4.18 13.43
N ARG A 113 3.67 -5.26 13.72
CA ARG A 113 4.00 -6.16 14.84
C ARG A 113 5.42 -6.72 14.74
N ASN A 114 5.89 -7.01 13.51
CA ASN A 114 7.24 -7.51 13.28
C ASN A 114 8.33 -6.43 13.50
N LEU A 115 7.95 -5.16 13.60
CA LEU A 115 8.86 -4.05 13.93
C LEU A 115 9.01 -3.83 15.44
N ILE A 116 8.22 -4.49 16.28
CA ILE A 116 8.32 -4.34 17.74
C ILE A 116 9.69 -4.85 18.21
N GLY A 117 10.43 -3.99 18.88
CA GLY A 117 11.79 -4.28 19.38
C GLY A 117 12.89 -4.17 18.31
N VAL A 118 12.57 -3.63 17.14
CA VAL A 118 13.55 -3.34 16.09
C VAL A 118 13.91 -1.86 16.14
N ASP A 119 15.18 -1.57 16.43
CA ASP A 119 15.68 -0.19 16.36
C ASP A 119 15.54 0.38 14.95
N THR A 120 14.91 1.54 14.84
CA THR A 120 14.80 2.24 13.57
C THR A 120 15.23 3.70 13.69
N GLU A 121 15.79 4.25 12.62
CA GLU A 121 16.12 5.66 12.55
C GLU A 121 14.89 6.47 12.12
N VAL A 122 14.54 7.46 12.91
CA VAL A 122 13.37 8.33 12.73
C VAL A 122 13.83 9.76 12.52
N LEU A 123 13.38 10.38 11.43
CA LEU A 123 13.48 11.82 11.22
C LEU A 123 12.33 12.50 11.96
N VAL A 124 12.65 13.35 12.92
CA VAL A 124 11.68 14.18 13.64
C VAL A 124 11.17 15.28 12.69
N GLU A 125 9.87 15.37 12.52
CA GLU A 125 9.23 16.36 11.63
C GLU A 125 8.49 17.44 12.43
N GLU A 126 7.92 17.08 13.58
CA GLU A 126 7.07 17.98 14.37
C GLU A 126 7.14 17.63 15.86
N LEU A 127 7.02 18.64 16.71
CA LEU A 127 6.78 18.46 18.13
C LEU A 127 5.31 18.76 18.44
N LEU A 128 4.64 17.83 19.07
CA LEU A 128 3.24 17.92 19.45
C LEU A 128 3.15 18.13 20.96
N ASP A 129 2.29 19.06 21.37
CA ASP A 129 1.91 19.26 22.78
C ASP A 129 0.44 18.86 22.92
N ASP A 130 0.14 17.96 23.85
CA ASP A 130 -1.22 17.51 24.14
C ASP A 130 -2.06 18.54 24.93
N GLY A 131 -1.49 19.70 25.22
CA GLY A 131 -2.11 20.76 26.04
C GLY A 131 -2.13 20.47 27.54
N CYS A 132 -1.60 19.32 27.95
CA CYS A 132 -1.44 18.91 29.36
C CYS A 132 0.04 18.94 29.81
N GLY A 133 0.92 19.40 28.92
CA GLY A 133 2.36 19.50 29.18
C GLY A 133 3.15 18.24 28.81
N ASN A 134 2.53 17.25 28.15
CA ASN A 134 3.24 16.11 27.61
C ASN A 134 3.68 16.44 26.17
N LEU A 135 4.97 16.44 25.94
CA LEU A 135 5.53 16.60 24.61
C LEU A 135 5.73 15.23 23.96
N GLN A 136 5.40 15.17 22.67
CA GLN A 136 5.61 14.01 21.82
C GLN A 136 6.27 14.48 20.51
N ALA A 137 7.31 13.79 20.06
CA ALA A 137 7.84 14.04 18.72
C ALA A 137 7.13 13.14 17.70
N LYS A 138 6.67 13.73 16.62
CA LYS A 138 6.14 13.05 15.46
C LYS A 138 7.21 13.03 14.37
N GLY A 139 7.42 11.89 13.77
CA GLY A 139 8.42 11.72 12.73
C GLY A 139 8.11 10.55 11.84
N ARG A 140 9.04 10.22 10.96
CA ARG A 140 8.94 9.10 10.04
C ARG A 140 10.24 8.32 9.93
N ALA A 141 10.12 7.02 9.79
CA ALA A 141 11.23 6.14 9.46
C ALA A 141 11.56 6.22 7.96
N SER A 142 12.75 5.77 7.58
CA SER A 142 13.26 5.82 6.19
C SER A 142 12.39 5.07 5.17
N PHE A 143 11.57 4.14 5.62
CA PHE A 143 10.65 3.37 4.78
C PHE A 143 9.24 3.97 4.66
N GLN A 144 8.95 5.06 5.36
CA GLN A 144 7.67 5.75 5.34
C GLN A 144 7.71 6.96 4.41
N ALA A 145 6.74 7.06 3.49
CA ALA A 145 6.61 8.22 2.62
C ALA A 145 5.92 9.38 3.35
N PRO A 146 6.41 10.62 3.18
CA PRO A 146 5.81 11.80 3.78
C PRO A 146 4.32 11.91 3.41
N GLU A 147 3.48 12.27 4.39
CA GLU A 147 2.04 12.57 4.20
C GLU A 147 1.17 11.42 3.65
N VAL A 148 1.76 10.25 3.36
CA VAL A 148 1.07 9.10 2.76
C VAL A 148 1.01 7.92 3.71
N ASP A 149 2.13 7.64 4.40
CA ASP A 149 2.21 6.52 5.34
C ASP A 149 1.95 6.99 6.77
N GLY A 150 1.85 6.04 7.69
CA GLY A 150 1.75 6.32 9.11
C GLY A 150 2.99 7.07 9.65
N ASN A 151 2.88 7.57 10.86
CA ASN A 151 3.96 8.28 11.54
C ASN A 151 4.51 7.44 12.69
N VAL A 152 5.72 7.76 13.11
CA VAL A 152 6.31 7.30 14.36
C VAL A 152 6.11 8.39 15.41
N TYR A 153 5.64 8.01 16.58
CA TYR A 153 5.48 8.92 17.71
C TYR A 153 6.47 8.52 18.80
N ILE A 154 7.21 9.51 19.31
CA ILE A 154 8.22 9.33 20.35
C ILE A 154 7.77 10.10 21.59
N ASP A 155 7.42 9.36 22.63
CA ASP A 155 7.06 9.96 23.92
C ASP A 155 8.28 10.52 24.63
N HIS A 156 8.10 11.61 25.34
CA HIS A 156 9.17 12.26 26.11
C HIS A 156 10.42 12.60 25.27
N PRO A 157 10.29 13.39 24.20
CA PRO A 157 11.35 13.61 23.21
C PRO A 157 12.57 14.37 23.77
N GLY A 158 12.52 14.86 24.97
CA GLY A 158 13.63 15.63 25.55
C GLY A 158 13.93 16.89 24.73
N ASP A 159 15.20 17.06 24.35
CA ASP A 159 15.66 18.21 23.56
C ASP A 159 15.60 18.05 22.05
N LEU A 160 14.89 17.01 21.55
CA LEU A 160 14.72 16.75 20.11
C LEU A 160 14.04 17.95 19.42
N ARG A 161 14.44 18.19 18.18
CA ARG A 161 13.91 19.26 17.32
C ARG A 161 13.54 18.72 15.95
N PRO A 162 12.61 19.37 15.24
CA PRO A 162 12.36 19.06 13.84
C PRO A 162 13.66 19.13 13.02
N GLY A 163 13.91 18.06 12.24
CA GLY A 163 15.14 17.86 11.48
C GLY A 163 16.16 16.93 12.14
N ASP A 164 16.01 16.59 13.42
CA ASP A 164 16.88 15.64 14.09
C ASP A 164 16.59 14.20 13.65
N PHE A 165 17.64 13.38 13.66
CA PHE A 165 17.54 11.93 13.51
C PHE A 165 17.73 11.27 14.88
N VAL A 166 16.85 10.35 15.21
CA VAL A 166 16.88 9.62 16.47
C VAL A 166 16.64 8.13 16.24
N LYS A 167 17.23 7.29 17.04
CA LYS A 167 16.86 5.87 17.12
C LYS A 167 15.67 5.70 18.06
N ALA A 168 14.64 5.04 17.55
CA ALA A 168 13.44 4.71 18.30
C ALA A 168 13.15 3.22 18.22
#